data_500a50d24f52757e0dc1f26edce90455
#
_entry.id   500a50d24f52757e0dc1f26edce90455
#
_cell.length_a   1.000
_cell.length_b   1.000
_cell.length_c   1.000
_cell.angle_alpha   90.00
_cell.angle_beta   90.00
_cell.angle_gamma   90.00
#
_symmetry.space_group_name_H-M   'P 1'
#
loop_
_entity.id
_entity.type
_entity.pdbx_description
1 polymer ?
#
loop_
_entity_poly.entity_id
_entity_poly.type
_entity_poly.pdbx_seq_one_letter_code
_entity_poly.pdbx_strand_id
1 'polypeptide(L)'
;MSRRWRLINPEVNNGFYNMAVDEAMFIACREGVVPPTLRFYTWSPPCVSIGYFQKVNSVFSTPVPDKETVRRITGGRAVFHGNDLSYSIVCDTGNSAFPNNILGTYHVITAAFITGLEYLGITPDPLNTQPDSPRKINYRRSQLRSGRPNMEYYRSPLCFAMTLGHEITVDGQKLIGSAQRRWPDVFLQHGSILMTGSLQENGSNSISLSEVLKDRFNADKIIPALCAGFKKTLGITLVEECLSQYELDLVGSLVEEKYSRASWNFRRLR
;
A
#
# COMPACT_ATOMS: atom_id res chain seq x y z
N MET A 1 25.58 -0.82 -10.60
CA MET A 1 24.38 -1.51 -10.11
C MET A 1 23.32 -1.49 -11.20
N SER A 2 22.59 -2.57 -11.41
CA SER A 2 21.60 -2.68 -12.49
C SER A 2 20.49 -1.67 -12.29
N ARG A 3 20.23 -0.80 -13.28
CA ARG A 3 19.05 0.07 -13.33
C ARG A 3 17.80 -0.70 -13.81
N ARG A 4 17.94 -2.01 -14.05
CA ARG A 4 16.86 -2.89 -14.49
C ARG A 4 16.07 -3.37 -13.27
N TRP A 5 14.79 -3.12 -13.28
CA TRP A 5 13.80 -3.59 -12.32
C TRP A 5 12.80 -4.49 -13.02
N ARG A 6 12.28 -5.44 -12.31
CA ARG A 6 11.22 -6.30 -12.77
C ARG A 6 9.86 -5.63 -12.53
N LEU A 7 8.98 -5.70 -13.52
CA LEU A 7 7.57 -5.35 -13.40
C LEU A 7 6.74 -6.64 -13.45
N ILE A 8 5.99 -6.92 -12.40
CA ILE A 8 4.98 -7.99 -12.41
C ILE A 8 3.65 -7.35 -12.81
N ASN A 9 3.10 -7.83 -13.92
CA ASN A 9 1.83 -7.36 -14.47
C ASN A 9 0.67 -7.63 -13.50
N PRO A 10 -0.38 -6.79 -13.53
CA PRO A 10 -1.50 -6.91 -12.62
C PRO A 10 -2.22 -8.25 -12.79
N GLU A 11 -2.37 -8.94 -11.68
CA GLU A 11 -3.15 -10.15 -11.54
C GLU A 11 -4.29 -9.94 -10.54
N VAL A 12 -5.37 -10.69 -10.73
CA VAL A 12 -6.52 -10.70 -9.82
C VAL A 12 -6.43 -11.97 -8.98
N ASN A 13 -6.18 -11.84 -7.69
CA ASN A 13 -6.02 -12.99 -6.80
C ASN A 13 -6.70 -12.76 -5.45
N ASN A 14 -6.92 -13.82 -4.67
CA ASN A 14 -7.41 -13.73 -3.31
C ASN A 14 -6.36 -13.16 -2.35
N GLY A 15 -6.80 -12.79 -1.14
CA GLY A 15 -5.94 -12.14 -0.15
C GLY A 15 -4.77 -12.99 0.32
N PHE A 16 -4.98 -14.30 0.46
CA PHE A 16 -3.93 -15.21 0.91
C PHE A 16 -2.80 -15.30 -0.12
N TYR A 17 -3.16 -15.45 -1.38
CA TYR A 17 -2.19 -15.52 -2.48
C TYR A 17 -1.45 -14.20 -2.65
N ASN A 18 -2.16 -13.05 -2.67
CA ASN A 18 -1.53 -11.74 -2.82
C ASN A 18 -0.48 -11.46 -1.74
N MET A 19 -0.79 -11.79 -0.49
CA MET A 19 0.17 -11.60 0.63
C MET A 19 1.32 -12.61 0.59
N ALA A 20 1.07 -13.82 0.11
CA ALA A 20 2.12 -14.82 -0.10
C ALA A 20 3.09 -14.39 -1.20
N VAL A 21 2.60 -13.83 -2.31
CA VAL A 21 3.45 -13.28 -3.38
C VAL A 21 4.31 -12.14 -2.87
N ASP A 22 3.76 -11.19 -2.12
CA ASP A 22 4.53 -10.07 -1.57
C ASP A 22 5.66 -10.55 -0.66
N GLU A 23 5.41 -11.57 0.17
CA GLU A 23 6.44 -12.15 1.04
C GLU A 23 7.44 -13.01 0.27
N ALA A 24 7.00 -13.77 -0.73
CA ALA A 24 7.89 -14.57 -1.57
C ALA A 24 8.88 -13.69 -2.35
N MET A 25 8.41 -12.61 -2.96
CA MET A 25 9.28 -11.62 -3.61
C MET A 25 10.27 -11.00 -2.61
N PHE A 26 9.81 -10.71 -1.38
CA PHE A 26 10.66 -10.15 -0.32
C PHE A 26 11.79 -11.11 0.08
N ILE A 27 11.49 -12.41 0.21
CA ILE A 27 12.46 -13.46 0.51
C ILE A 27 13.43 -13.63 -0.67
N ALA A 28 12.91 -13.81 -1.88
CA ALA A 28 13.72 -14.04 -3.08
C ALA A 28 14.67 -12.88 -3.41
N CYS A 29 14.22 -11.63 -3.21
CA CYS A 29 15.07 -10.46 -3.38
C CYS A 29 16.19 -10.41 -2.33
N ARG A 30 15.90 -10.73 -1.08
CA ARG A 30 16.89 -10.82 -0.01
C ARG A 30 17.98 -11.84 -0.31
N GLU A 31 17.62 -12.97 -0.88
CA GLU A 31 18.54 -14.04 -1.25
C GLU A 31 19.28 -13.77 -2.57
N GLY A 32 18.99 -12.62 -3.22
CA GLY A 32 19.61 -12.24 -4.47
C GLY A 32 19.18 -13.08 -5.68
N VAL A 33 18.08 -13.85 -5.54
CA VAL A 33 17.54 -14.71 -6.62
C VAL A 33 16.83 -13.89 -7.67
N VAL A 34 16.20 -12.78 -7.27
CA VAL A 34 15.46 -11.89 -8.17
C VAL A 34 15.91 -10.44 -8.03
N PRO A 35 15.80 -9.62 -9.10
CA PRO A 35 16.13 -8.20 -9.04
C PRO A 35 15.04 -7.42 -8.27
N PRO A 36 15.28 -6.13 -7.96
CA PRO A 36 14.25 -5.23 -7.45
C PRO A 36 12.98 -5.29 -8.31
N THR A 37 11.82 -5.30 -7.65
CA THR A 37 10.54 -5.58 -8.31
C THR A 37 9.49 -4.54 -7.93
N LEU A 38 8.77 -4.05 -8.94
CA LEU A 38 7.50 -3.35 -8.82
C LEU A 38 6.39 -4.29 -9.28
N ARG A 39 5.35 -4.46 -8.47
CA ARG A 39 4.17 -5.28 -8.78
C ARG A 39 2.91 -4.46 -8.58
N PHE A 40 1.93 -4.63 -9.48
CA PHE A 40 0.55 -4.19 -9.30
C PHE A 40 -0.38 -5.39 -9.24
N TYR A 41 -1.46 -5.29 -8.45
CA TYR A 41 -2.43 -6.39 -8.31
C TYR A 41 -3.78 -5.90 -7.77
N THR A 42 -4.81 -6.71 -7.97
CA THR A 42 -6.15 -6.50 -7.47
C THR A 42 -6.65 -7.71 -6.68
N TRP A 43 -7.84 -7.62 -6.12
CA TRP A 43 -8.35 -8.57 -5.14
C TRP A 43 -9.69 -9.16 -5.59
N SER A 44 -9.78 -10.48 -5.63
CA SER A 44 -11.04 -11.21 -5.83
C SER A 44 -11.00 -12.56 -5.10
N PRO A 45 -11.95 -12.85 -4.21
CA PRO A 45 -13.04 -11.98 -3.77
C PRO A 45 -12.54 -10.73 -2.98
N PRO A 46 -13.42 -9.73 -2.74
CA PRO A 46 -13.09 -8.62 -1.84
C PRO A 46 -12.66 -9.13 -0.47
N CYS A 47 -11.59 -8.54 0.07
CA CYS A 47 -11.01 -9.00 1.32
C CYS A 47 -10.62 -7.85 2.24
N VAL A 48 -10.32 -8.17 3.50
CA VAL A 48 -9.77 -7.23 4.48
C VAL A 48 -8.33 -7.61 4.81
N SER A 49 -7.38 -6.73 4.55
CA SER A 49 -6.02 -6.92 5.04
C SER A 49 -5.80 -6.16 6.35
N ILE A 50 -5.29 -6.85 7.37
CA ILE A 50 -4.97 -6.27 8.68
C ILE A 50 -3.45 -6.16 8.88
N GLY A 51 -3.02 -5.12 9.59
CA GLY A 51 -1.61 -4.89 9.87
C GLY A 51 -1.01 -5.94 10.82
N TYR A 52 0.30 -6.15 10.73
CA TYR A 52 1.03 -7.15 11.52
C TYR A 52 0.75 -7.07 13.02
N PHE A 53 0.71 -5.86 13.58
CA PHE A 53 0.50 -5.61 15.02
C PHE A 53 -0.96 -5.34 15.39
N GLN A 54 -1.88 -5.39 14.44
CA GLN A 54 -3.26 -5.00 14.67
C GLN A 54 -4.02 -6.14 15.34
N LYS A 55 -4.79 -5.80 16.40
CA LYS A 55 -5.70 -6.75 17.06
C LYS A 55 -6.97 -6.87 16.24
N VAL A 56 -7.40 -8.09 15.94
CA VAL A 56 -8.62 -8.35 15.14
C VAL A 56 -9.85 -7.68 15.76
N ASN A 57 -10.02 -7.81 17.07
CA ASN A 57 -11.16 -7.21 17.79
C ASN A 57 -11.16 -5.65 17.76
N SER A 58 -10.07 -5.02 17.34
CA SER A 58 -10.06 -3.56 17.14
C SER A 58 -10.56 -3.16 15.75
N VAL A 59 -10.63 -4.10 14.82
CA VAL A 59 -11.11 -3.88 13.44
C VAL A 59 -12.59 -4.20 13.31
N PHE A 60 -13.00 -5.30 13.93
CA PHE A 60 -14.36 -5.83 13.85
C PHE A 60 -15.02 -5.77 15.23
N SER A 61 -16.18 -5.13 15.32
CA SER A 61 -16.98 -5.04 16.54
C SER A 61 -17.87 -6.27 16.81
N THR A 62 -17.99 -7.18 15.84
CA THR A 62 -18.76 -8.43 15.87
C THR A 62 -17.93 -9.56 15.27
N PRO A 63 -18.37 -10.85 15.35
CA PRO A 63 -17.64 -11.94 14.72
C PRO A 63 -17.25 -11.57 13.30
N VAL A 64 -16.01 -11.95 12.92
CA VAL A 64 -15.38 -11.62 11.63
C VAL A 64 -16.40 -11.72 10.51
N PRO A 65 -16.61 -10.64 9.71
CA PRO A 65 -17.58 -10.69 8.61
C PRO A 65 -17.24 -11.84 7.65
N ASP A 66 -18.22 -12.27 6.84
CA ASP A 66 -18.04 -13.29 5.78
C ASP A 66 -16.99 -12.91 4.71
N LYS A 67 -16.32 -11.77 4.87
CA LYS A 67 -15.22 -11.32 4.02
C LYS A 67 -13.91 -12.02 4.42
N GLU A 68 -13.19 -12.51 3.43
CA GLU A 68 -11.84 -13.04 3.62
C GLU A 68 -10.97 -12.01 4.37
N THR A 69 -10.26 -12.48 5.39
CA THR A 69 -9.38 -11.62 6.19
C THR A 69 -7.97 -12.17 6.19
N VAL A 70 -7.00 -11.36 5.79
CA VAL A 70 -5.58 -11.73 5.74
C VAL A 70 -4.72 -10.77 6.55
N ARG A 71 -3.73 -11.30 7.28
CA ARG A 71 -2.75 -10.47 7.99
C ARG A 71 -1.49 -10.28 7.15
N ARG A 72 -1.11 -9.01 6.94
CA ARG A 72 0.14 -8.64 6.25
C ARG A 72 1.35 -8.82 7.14
N ILE A 73 2.53 -8.97 6.54
CA ILE A 73 3.81 -8.90 7.28
C ILE A 73 4.22 -7.46 7.62
N THR A 74 3.63 -6.46 6.98
CA THR A 74 3.86 -5.04 7.27
C THR A 74 2.95 -4.54 8.39
N GLY A 75 3.31 -3.43 8.99
CA GLY A 75 2.46 -2.72 9.95
C GLY A 75 1.24 -2.05 9.28
N GLY A 76 0.80 -0.97 9.89
CA GLY A 76 -0.34 -0.19 9.42
C GLY A 76 -1.67 -0.69 9.95
N ARG A 77 -2.75 -0.09 9.43
CA ARG A 77 -4.14 -0.34 9.83
C ARG A 77 -4.87 -1.15 8.77
N ALA A 78 -6.06 -1.65 9.10
CA ALA A 78 -6.88 -2.45 8.20
C ALA A 78 -7.24 -1.68 6.92
N VAL A 79 -7.27 -2.40 5.81
CA VAL A 79 -7.71 -1.92 4.50
C VAL A 79 -8.75 -2.89 3.96
N PHE A 80 -9.87 -2.36 3.51
CA PHE A 80 -10.88 -3.09 2.76
C PHE A 80 -10.53 -3.03 1.28
N HIS A 81 -10.33 -4.18 0.66
CA HIS A 81 -9.95 -4.35 -0.75
C HIS A 81 -11.12 -4.81 -1.59
N GLY A 82 -11.12 -4.41 -2.87
CA GLY A 82 -12.11 -4.78 -3.87
C GLY A 82 -12.29 -3.72 -4.96
N ASN A 83 -12.11 -2.45 -4.62
CA ASN A 83 -12.16 -1.32 -5.55
C ASN A 83 -10.84 -0.52 -5.58
N ASP A 84 -9.76 -1.17 -5.22
CA ASP A 84 -8.43 -0.59 -5.17
C ASP A 84 -7.47 -1.34 -6.11
N LEU A 85 -6.48 -0.60 -6.60
CA LEU A 85 -5.27 -1.13 -7.19
C LEU A 85 -4.21 -1.17 -6.11
N SER A 86 -3.78 -2.36 -5.73
CA SER A 86 -2.66 -2.53 -4.82
C SER A 86 -1.33 -2.54 -5.57
N TYR A 87 -0.27 -2.12 -4.90
CA TYR A 87 1.10 -2.22 -5.39
C TYR A 87 2.01 -2.82 -4.33
N SER A 88 3.12 -3.41 -4.76
CA SER A 88 4.25 -3.72 -3.90
C SER A 88 5.58 -3.43 -4.59
N ILE A 89 6.54 -2.95 -3.79
CA ILE A 89 7.92 -2.68 -4.19
C ILE A 89 8.81 -3.45 -3.24
N VAL A 90 9.66 -4.30 -3.81
CA VAL A 90 10.69 -5.03 -3.09
C VAL A 90 12.05 -4.65 -3.65
N CYS A 91 12.97 -4.29 -2.76
CA CYS A 91 14.32 -3.88 -3.17
C CYS A 91 15.32 -4.11 -2.05
N ASP A 92 16.57 -4.37 -2.42
CA ASP A 92 17.68 -4.39 -1.48
C ASP A 92 17.93 -3.00 -0.89
N THR A 93 18.34 -2.93 0.38
CA THR A 93 18.56 -1.66 1.09
C THR A 93 19.85 -0.96 0.67
N GLY A 94 20.75 -1.64 -0.02
CA GLY A 94 21.99 -1.09 -0.60
C GLY A 94 21.77 -0.46 -1.98
N ASN A 95 20.56 -0.50 -2.51
CA ASN A 95 20.24 0.06 -3.81
C ASN A 95 20.38 1.58 -3.80
N SER A 96 21.18 2.10 -4.73
CA SER A 96 21.50 3.54 -4.80
C SER A 96 20.30 4.44 -5.14
N ALA A 97 19.18 3.87 -5.58
CA ALA A 97 17.94 4.62 -5.81
C ALA A 97 17.26 5.05 -4.51
N PHE A 98 17.61 4.44 -3.37
CA PHE A 98 16.96 4.71 -2.10
C PHE A 98 17.94 5.12 -1.00
N PRO A 99 17.58 6.09 -0.16
CA PRO A 99 18.28 6.33 1.10
C PRO A 99 18.17 5.11 2.03
N ASN A 100 19.22 4.83 2.81
CA ASN A 100 19.23 3.69 3.72
C ASN A 100 18.48 3.95 5.03
N ASN A 101 17.24 4.46 4.92
CA ASN A 101 16.33 4.64 6.05
C ASN A 101 14.87 4.58 5.60
N ILE A 102 13.98 4.29 6.53
CA ILE A 102 12.54 4.09 6.26
C ILE A 102 11.91 5.35 5.65
N LEU A 103 12.09 6.50 6.26
CA LEU A 103 11.46 7.75 5.84
C LEU A 103 11.92 8.19 4.44
N GLY A 104 13.22 8.11 4.19
CA GLY A 104 13.78 8.43 2.87
C GLY A 104 13.26 7.49 1.78
N THR A 105 13.11 6.19 2.08
CA THR A 105 12.50 5.23 1.15
C THR A 105 11.04 5.60 0.85
N TYR A 106 10.25 5.96 1.87
CA TYR A 106 8.90 6.46 1.66
C TYR A 106 8.87 7.69 0.75
N HIS A 107 9.73 8.68 1.00
CA HIS A 107 9.76 9.91 0.21
C HIS A 107 10.06 9.66 -1.26
N VAL A 108 11.03 8.79 -1.57
CA VAL A 108 11.37 8.46 -2.96
C VAL A 108 10.21 7.75 -3.66
N ILE A 109 9.59 6.76 -3.01
CA ILE A 109 8.45 6.03 -3.58
C ILE A 109 7.26 6.98 -3.77
N THR A 110 6.98 7.83 -2.78
CA THR A 110 5.91 8.84 -2.88
C THR A 110 6.16 9.81 -4.03
N ALA A 111 7.41 10.28 -4.22
CA ALA A 111 7.76 11.14 -5.35
C ALA A 111 7.52 10.45 -6.70
N ALA A 112 7.80 9.15 -6.81
CA ALA A 112 7.53 8.38 -8.02
C ALA A 112 6.01 8.28 -8.31
N PHE A 113 5.19 8.05 -7.29
CA PHE A 113 3.73 8.08 -7.44
C PHE A 113 3.22 9.46 -7.81
N ILE A 114 3.70 10.53 -7.17
CA ILE A 114 3.32 11.93 -7.51
C ILE A 114 3.60 12.19 -8.99
N THR A 115 4.81 11.88 -9.46
CA THR A 115 5.15 12.03 -10.89
C THR A 115 4.21 11.23 -11.79
N GLY A 116 3.84 10.01 -11.42
CA GLY A 116 2.87 9.20 -12.17
C GLY A 116 1.47 9.80 -12.19
N LEU A 117 1.02 10.36 -11.07
CA LEU A 117 -0.29 11.04 -10.96
C LEU A 117 -0.32 12.35 -11.77
N GLU A 118 0.79 13.09 -11.81
CA GLU A 118 0.93 14.29 -12.64
C GLU A 118 0.75 13.96 -14.14
N TYR A 119 1.23 12.80 -14.61
CA TYR A 119 0.98 12.34 -16.00
C TYR A 119 -0.50 12.05 -16.29
N LEU A 120 -1.30 11.81 -15.25
CA LEU A 120 -2.76 11.70 -15.35
C LEU A 120 -3.48 13.05 -15.21
N GLY A 121 -2.71 14.14 -15.02
CA GLY A 121 -3.26 15.48 -14.77
C GLY A 121 -3.84 15.66 -13.38
N ILE A 122 -3.36 14.86 -12.41
CA ILE A 122 -3.69 15.00 -10.99
C ILE A 122 -2.56 15.77 -10.31
N THR A 123 -2.90 16.75 -9.49
CA THR A 123 -1.96 17.49 -8.65
C THR A 123 -2.17 17.07 -7.19
N PRO A 124 -1.37 16.16 -6.65
CA PRO A 124 -1.46 15.78 -5.24
C PRO A 124 -1.08 16.94 -4.32
N ASP A 125 -1.56 16.89 -3.08
CA ASP A 125 -1.15 17.85 -2.07
C ASP A 125 0.36 17.79 -1.82
N PRO A 126 1.01 18.92 -1.49
CA PRO A 126 2.43 18.94 -1.16
C PRO A 126 2.77 17.96 -0.02
N LEU A 127 3.87 17.23 -0.18
CA LEU A 127 4.38 16.35 0.88
C LEU A 127 4.72 17.16 2.12
N ASN A 128 4.22 16.72 3.26
CA ASN A 128 4.68 17.27 4.52
C ASN A 128 6.03 16.62 4.88
N THR A 129 7.12 17.34 4.60
CA THR A 129 8.49 16.88 4.90
C THR A 129 8.90 17.06 6.35
N GLN A 130 8.04 17.68 7.20
CA GLN A 130 8.33 17.80 8.62
C GLN A 130 8.06 16.47 9.33
N PRO A 131 9.03 15.94 10.10
CA PRO A 131 8.81 14.72 10.86
C PRO A 131 7.72 14.97 11.90
N ASP A 132 6.72 14.11 11.89
CA ASP A 132 5.77 13.85 12.97
C ASP A 132 4.86 14.98 13.49
N SER A 133 4.71 16.10 12.79
CA SER A 133 3.56 16.94 13.12
C SER A 133 2.32 16.38 12.42
N PRO A 134 1.28 15.94 13.16
CA PRO A 134 0.02 15.61 12.52
C PRO A 134 -0.41 16.82 11.71
N ARG A 135 -0.67 16.65 10.39
CA ARG A 135 -1.22 17.73 9.57
C ARG A 135 -2.33 18.37 10.37
N LYS A 136 -2.26 19.70 10.57
CA LYS A 136 -3.42 20.47 11.05
C LYS A 136 -4.46 20.32 9.95
N ILE A 137 -5.29 19.28 10.09
CA ILE A 137 -6.43 19.11 9.22
C ILE A 137 -7.25 20.38 9.41
N ASN A 138 -7.44 21.15 8.33
CA ASN A 138 -8.32 22.30 8.35
C ASN A 138 -9.75 21.79 8.52
N TYR A 139 -10.09 21.45 9.75
CA TYR A 139 -11.48 21.24 10.10
C TYR A 139 -12.24 22.51 9.74
N ARG A 140 -13.26 22.41 8.89
CA ARG A 140 -14.21 23.51 8.73
C ARG A 140 -14.63 23.92 10.14
N ARG A 141 -14.43 25.16 10.46
CA ARG A 141 -14.64 25.79 11.78
C ARG A 141 -15.99 25.50 12.43
N SER A 142 -16.92 24.88 11.71
CA SER A 142 -18.27 24.49 12.13
C SER A 142 -18.34 23.27 13.06
N GLN A 143 -17.26 22.48 13.22
CA GLN A 143 -17.28 21.29 14.08
C GLN A 143 -16.46 21.42 15.37
N LEU A 144 -15.80 22.55 15.60
CA LEU A 144 -15.04 22.81 16.83
C LEU A 144 -15.94 23.46 17.91
N ARG A 145 -16.92 22.73 18.44
CA ARG A 145 -17.64 23.18 19.65
C ARG A 145 -16.94 22.83 20.97
N SER A 146 -15.87 22.06 20.95
CA SER A 146 -15.07 21.78 22.15
C SER A 146 -13.60 21.67 21.77
N GLY A 147 -12.78 22.62 22.02
CA GLY A 147 -11.35 22.76 21.65
C GLY A 147 -10.39 21.59 21.96
N ARG A 148 -10.86 20.36 21.96
CA ARG A 148 -10.10 19.11 22.07
C ARG A 148 -10.09 18.38 20.73
N PRO A 149 -8.93 17.89 20.23
CA PRO A 149 -8.87 17.04 19.05
C PRO A 149 -9.77 15.81 19.30
N ASN A 150 -10.56 15.44 18.27
CA ASN A 150 -11.41 14.23 18.36
C ASN A 150 -10.51 13.01 18.48
N MET A 151 -10.41 12.47 19.69
CA MET A 151 -9.59 11.28 20.00
C MET A 151 -10.09 10.01 19.29
N GLU A 152 -11.34 9.97 18.84
CA GLU A 152 -11.87 8.85 18.04
C GLU A 152 -11.20 8.75 16.68
N TYR A 153 -10.87 9.90 16.06
CA TYR A 153 -10.13 9.93 14.79
C TYR A 153 -8.78 9.23 14.89
N TYR A 154 -8.03 9.45 15.99
CA TYR A 154 -6.74 8.78 16.23
C TYR A 154 -6.87 7.30 16.63
N ARG A 155 -8.06 6.86 17.03
CA ARG A 155 -8.34 5.48 17.43
C ARG A 155 -8.90 4.61 16.31
N SER A 156 -9.23 5.18 15.13
CA SER A 156 -9.76 4.39 14.01
C SER A 156 -8.84 3.23 13.65
N PRO A 157 -9.35 2.01 13.54
CA PRO A 157 -8.57 0.85 13.10
C PRO A 157 -8.32 0.82 11.60
N LEU A 158 -8.90 1.77 10.83
CA LEU A 158 -8.90 1.79 9.37
C LEU A 158 -7.78 2.66 8.81
N CYS A 159 -7.11 2.19 7.75
CA CYS A 159 -5.95 2.85 7.16
C CYS A 159 -6.28 4.21 6.55
N PHE A 160 -7.40 4.32 5.84
CA PHE A 160 -7.80 5.54 5.14
C PHE A 160 -8.51 6.56 6.06
N ALA A 161 -8.82 6.20 7.29
CA ALA A 161 -9.39 7.12 8.26
C ALA A 161 -8.37 8.15 8.80
N MET A 162 -7.07 7.93 8.57
CA MET A 162 -6.00 8.83 9.00
C MET A 162 -4.99 9.06 7.90
N THR A 163 -4.41 10.27 7.89
CA THR A 163 -3.32 10.65 7.00
C THR A 163 -2.03 10.85 7.80
N LEU A 164 -0.97 10.16 7.41
CA LEU A 164 0.40 10.37 7.91
C LEU A 164 1.17 11.26 6.93
N GLY A 165 2.23 11.91 7.37
CA GLY A 165 2.94 12.93 6.59
C GLY A 165 3.54 12.48 5.26
N HIS A 166 3.66 11.18 5.01
CA HIS A 166 4.21 10.58 3.79
C HIS A 166 3.15 9.91 2.90
N GLU A 167 1.87 10.06 3.20
CA GLU A 167 0.77 9.53 2.39
C GLU A 167 0.34 10.53 1.32
N ILE A 168 -0.16 10.02 0.19
CA ILE A 168 -0.59 10.86 -0.93
C ILE A 168 -2.04 11.24 -0.75
N THR A 169 -2.29 12.54 -0.75
CA THR A 169 -3.62 13.13 -0.63
C THR A 169 -3.92 14.06 -1.80
N VAL A 170 -5.20 14.23 -2.09
CA VAL A 170 -5.73 15.23 -3.02
C VAL A 170 -6.84 15.98 -2.29
N ASP A 171 -6.77 17.30 -2.26
CA ASP A 171 -7.72 18.16 -1.52
C ASP A 171 -7.87 17.75 -0.04
N GLY A 172 -6.79 17.32 0.59
CA GLY A 172 -6.75 16.86 1.98
C GLY A 172 -7.30 15.46 2.21
N GLN A 173 -7.80 14.78 1.18
CA GLN A 173 -8.35 13.42 1.26
C GLN A 173 -7.32 12.38 0.78
N LYS A 174 -7.23 11.25 1.47
CA LYS A 174 -6.24 10.22 1.19
C LYS A 174 -6.59 9.42 -0.08
N LEU A 175 -5.67 9.44 -1.04
CA LEU A 175 -5.74 8.68 -2.28
C LEU A 175 -4.95 7.36 -2.20
N ILE A 176 -3.73 7.42 -1.62
CA ILE A 176 -2.83 6.26 -1.52
C ILE A 176 -2.39 6.08 -0.07
N GLY A 177 -2.56 4.87 0.44
CA GLY A 177 -2.04 4.45 1.74
C GLY A 177 -0.97 3.37 1.59
N SER A 178 0.09 3.46 2.41
CA SER A 178 1.24 2.56 2.30
C SER A 178 1.72 2.05 3.63
N ALA A 179 2.35 0.87 3.64
CA ALA A 179 3.02 0.29 4.79
C ALA A 179 4.33 -0.38 4.35
N GLN A 180 5.35 -0.34 5.22
CA GLN A 180 6.66 -0.90 4.90
C GLN A 180 7.07 -1.95 5.93
N ARG A 181 7.75 -2.99 5.46
CA ARG A 181 8.55 -3.93 6.24
C ARG A 181 10.00 -3.78 5.81
N ARG A 182 10.92 -3.69 6.78
CA ARG A 182 12.34 -3.58 6.48
C ARG A 182 13.13 -4.57 7.31
N TRP A 183 14.03 -5.28 6.65
CA TRP A 183 15.14 -6.02 7.24
C TRP A 183 16.45 -5.26 6.96
N PRO A 184 17.58 -5.66 7.54
CA PRO A 184 18.84 -4.94 7.32
C PRO A 184 19.24 -4.82 5.85
N ASP A 185 18.91 -5.82 5.04
CA ASP A 185 19.38 -6.03 3.66
C ASP A 185 18.30 -5.87 2.59
N VAL A 186 17.00 -5.85 2.97
CA VAL A 186 15.87 -5.76 2.03
C VAL A 186 14.68 -5.00 2.63
N PHE A 187 13.89 -4.34 1.80
CA PHE A 187 12.61 -3.78 2.20
C PHE A 187 11.47 -4.19 1.25
N LEU A 188 10.29 -4.27 1.81
CA LEU A 188 9.01 -4.34 1.11
C LEU A 188 8.19 -3.12 1.50
N GLN A 189 7.74 -2.33 0.52
CA GLN A 189 6.67 -1.35 0.72
C GLN A 189 5.50 -1.71 -0.19
N HIS A 190 4.33 -1.84 0.38
CA HIS A 190 3.11 -2.03 -0.39
C HIS A 190 2.02 -1.06 0.05
N GLY A 191 0.99 -0.93 -0.76
CA GLY A 191 -0.11 0.00 -0.48
C GLY A 191 -1.26 -0.18 -1.43
N SER A 192 -2.32 0.62 -1.17
CA SER A 192 -3.55 0.64 -1.96
C SER A 192 -3.80 2.03 -2.52
N ILE A 193 -4.19 2.07 -3.78
CA ILE A 193 -4.63 3.22 -4.54
C ILE A 193 -6.13 3.07 -4.75
N LEU A 194 -6.93 3.98 -4.23
CA LEU A 194 -8.38 3.90 -4.42
C LEU A 194 -8.74 4.20 -5.88
N MET A 195 -9.33 3.22 -6.57
CA MET A 195 -9.68 3.33 -7.99
C MET A 195 -11.06 3.95 -8.19
N THR A 196 -12.07 3.39 -7.53
CA THR A 196 -13.47 3.80 -7.67
C THR A 196 -14.17 3.80 -6.32
N GLY A 197 -15.15 4.71 -6.16
CA GLY A 197 -16.00 4.82 -5.00
C GLY A 197 -15.29 5.31 -3.74
N SER A 198 -16.00 6.07 -2.92
CA SER A 198 -15.57 6.27 -1.53
C SER A 198 -15.84 4.98 -0.80
N LEU A 199 -14.81 4.26 -0.42
CA LEU A 199 -14.97 3.12 0.49
C LEU A 199 -15.38 3.68 1.86
N GLN A 200 -16.67 3.86 2.10
CA GLN A 200 -17.22 4.17 3.43
C GLN A 200 -16.65 3.22 4.48
N GLU A 201 -16.35 1.98 4.07
CA GLU A 201 -15.68 0.97 4.86
C GLU A 201 -14.23 1.33 5.23
N ASN A 202 -13.51 2.16 4.44
CA ASN A 202 -12.13 2.58 4.72
C ASN A 202 -12.02 3.91 5.47
N GLY A 203 -13.14 4.57 5.73
CA GLY A 203 -13.18 5.85 6.46
C GLY A 203 -13.54 7.06 5.60
N SER A 204 -14.11 8.08 6.23
CA SER A 204 -14.70 9.26 5.57
C SER A 204 -13.68 10.27 4.99
N ASN A 205 -12.38 10.01 5.10
CA ASN A 205 -11.32 10.95 4.66
C ASN A 205 -10.50 10.41 3.49
N SER A 206 -11.17 9.73 2.56
CA SER A 206 -10.52 9.16 1.37
C SER A 206 -11.15 9.66 0.09
N ILE A 207 -10.39 9.63 -0.99
CA ILE A 207 -10.81 9.99 -2.34
C ILE A 207 -10.27 8.95 -3.31
N SER A 208 -11.02 8.64 -4.37
CA SER A 208 -10.63 7.70 -5.41
C SER A 208 -10.16 8.42 -6.69
N LEU A 209 -9.43 7.69 -7.55
CA LEU A 209 -9.02 8.20 -8.84
C LEU A 209 -10.21 8.56 -9.73
N SER A 210 -11.32 7.81 -9.66
CA SER A 210 -12.52 8.12 -10.43
C SER A 210 -13.18 9.42 -9.96
N GLU A 211 -13.16 9.73 -8.66
CA GLU A 211 -13.69 11.00 -8.14
C GLU A 211 -12.82 12.19 -8.53
N VAL A 212 -11.49 12.03 -8.53
CA VAL A 212 -10.54 13.09 -8.94
C VAL A 212 -10.59 13.33 -10.44
N LEU A 213 -10.56 12.27 -11.25
CA LEU A 213 -10.47 12.37 -12.71
C LEU A 213 -11.82 12.59 -13.38
N LYS A 214 -12.93 12.18 -12.76
CA LYS A 214 -14.30 12.28 -13.31
C LYS A 214 -14.37 11.66 -14.72
N ASP A 215 -14.84 12.40 -15.69
CA ASP A 215 -14.98 11.96 -17.09
C ASP A 215 -13.64 11.59 -17.76
N ARG A 216 -12.51 11.99 -17.17
CA ARG A 216 -11.16 11.62 -17.65
C ARG A 216 -10.67 10.29 -17.11
N PHE A 217 -11.43 9.64 -16.21
CA PHE A 217 -11.02 8.38 -15.62
C PHE A 217 -10.93 7.27 -16.67
N ASN A 218 -9.76 6.67 -16.77
CA ASN A 218 -9.50 5.51 -17.64
C ASN A 218 -8.55 4.57 -16.93
N ALA A 219 -9.06 3.41 -16.51
CA ALA A 219 -8.29 2.42 -15.76
C ALA A 219 -7.04 1.94 -16.49
N ASP A 220 -7.10 1.80 -17.82
CA ASP A 220 -5.97 1.29 -18.62
C ASP A 220 -4.78 2.25 -18.66
N LYS A 221 -5.01 3.54 -18.38
CA LYS A 221 -3.94 4.55 -18.33
C LYS A 221 -3.24 4.65 -16.98
N ILE A 222 -3.80 4.10 -15.93
CA ILE A 222 -3.30 4.29 -14.56
C ILE A 222 -1.93 3.63 -14.39
N ILE A 223 -1.82 2.33 -14.62
CA ILE A 223 -0.55 1.59 -14.44
C ILE A 223 0.55 2.12 -15.36
N PRO A 224 0.32 2.36 -16.67
CA PRO A 224 1.34 2.98 -17.53
C PRO A 224 1.86 4.33 -17.01
N ALA A 225 0.98 5.20 -16.52
CA ALA A 225 1.36 6.50 -15.95
C ALA A 225 2.19 6.35 -14.68
N LEU A 226 1.78 5.46 -13.77
CA LEU A 226 2.53 5.17 -12.56
C LEU A 226 3.92 4.57 -12.89
N CYS A 227 3.99 3.61 -13.81
CA CYS A 227 5.27 3.05 -14.29
C CYS A 227 6.19 4.14 -14.89
N ALA A 228 5.64 5.09 -15.64
CA ALA A 228 6.40 6.21 -16.17
C ALA A 228 6.96 7.10 -15.03
N GLY A 229 6.16 7.34 -13.98
CA GLY A 229 6.60 8.04 -12.78
C GLY A 229 7.77 7.36 -12.10
N PHE A 230 7.70 6.04 -11.90
CA PHE A 230 8.81 5.25 -11.33
C PHE A 230 10.05 5.29 -12.20
N LYS A 231 9.92 5.08 -13.52
CA LYS A 231 11.04 5.17 -14.46
C LYS A 231 11.73 6.53 -14.40
N LYS A 232 10.98 7.61 -14.40
CA LYS A 232 11.51 8.98 -14.36
C LYS A 232 12.19 9.29 -13.02
N THR A 233 11.52 9.00 -11.91
CA THR A 233 12.00 9.39 -10.59
C THR A 233 13.21 8.59 -10.13
N LEU A 234 13.21 7.26 -10.39
CA LEU A 234 14.28 6.37 -9.97
C LEU A 234 15.39 6.21 -11.02
N GLY A 235 15.19 6.68 -12.25
CA GLY A 235 16.14 6.47 -13.36
C GLY A 235 16.30 5.00 -13.74
N ILE A 236 15.22 4.20 -13.61
CA ILE A 236 15.22 2.74 -13.84
C ILE A 236 14.56 2.35 -15.16
N THR A 237 14.87 1.14 -15.61
CA THR A 237 14.14 0.46 -16.69
C THR A 237 13.27 -0.63 -16.07
N LEU A 238 11.97 -0.61 -16.35
CA LEU A 238 11.02 -1.66 -15.96
C LEU A 238 10.94 -2.70 -17.10
N VAL A 239 11.15 -3.96 -16.76
CA VAL A 239 11.02 -5.10 -17.68
C VAL A 239 9.94 -6.02 -17.14
N GLU A 240 8.94 -6.29 -17.97
CA GLU A 240 7.85 -7.20 -17.63
C GLU A 240 8.38 -8.63 -17.51
N GLU A 241 8.10 -9.27 -16.40
CA GLU A 241 8.48 -10.65 -16.10
C GLU A 241 7.39 -11.30 -15.23
N CYS A 242 7.37 -12.64 -15.23
CA CYS A 242 6.56 -13.42 -14.30
C CYS A 242 7.33 -13.69 -13.01
N LEU A 243 6.63 -14.25 -12.02
CA LEU A 243 7.27 -14.83 -10.85
C LEU A 243 8.20 -15.99 -11.30
N SER A 244 9.37 -16.07 -10.70
CA SER A 244 10.27 -17.20 -10.90
C SER A 244 9.70 -18.49 -10.28
N GLN A 245 10.19 -19.65 -10.72
CA GLN A 245 9.77 -20.93 -10.13
C GLN A 245 10.05 -20.96 -8.62
N TYR A 246 11.18 -20.42 -8.18
CA TYR A 246 11.52 -20.29 -6.77
C TYR A 246 10.48 -19.47 -5.97
N GLU A 247 10.02 -18.34 -6.52
CA GLU A 247 8.96 -17.56 -5.89
C GLU A 247 7.63 -18.31 -5.88
N LEU A 248 7.26 -19.01 -6.95
CA LEU A 248 6.03 -19.81 -7.02
C LEU A 248 6.02 -20.93 -5.97
N ASP A 249 7.14 -21.61 -5.77
CA ASP A 249 7.29 -22.64 -4.74
C ASP A 249 7.14 -22.04 -3.33
N LEU A 250 7.76 -20.87 -3.08
CA LEU A 250 7.56 -20.13 -1.83
C LEU A 250 6.11 -19.69 -1.64
N VAL A 251 5.44 -19.20 -2.69
CA VAL A 251 4.03 -18.80 -2.62
C VAL A 251 3.17 -19.99 -2.21
N GLY A 252 3.36 -21.16 -2.81
CA GLY A 252 2.63 -22.38 -2.44
C GLY A 252 2.76 -22.70 -0.97
N SER A 253 4.00 -22.77 -0.47
CA SER A 253 4.29 -23.04 0.95
C SER A 253 3.72 -21.96 1.87
N LEU A 254 3.88 -20.67 1.53
CA LEU A 254 3.36 -19.55 2.34
C LEU A 254 1.84 -19.52 2.39
N VAL A 255 1.15 -19.85 1.29
CA VAL A 255 -0.31 -19.97 1.30
C VAL A 255 -0.73 -21.09 2.24
N GLU A 256 -0.16 -22.28 2.10
CA GLU A 256 -0.55 -23.45 2.87
C GLU A 256 -0.21 -23.31 4.35
N GLU A 257 1.00 -22.92 4.69
CA GLU A 257 1.53 -22.97 6.05
C GLU A 257 1.25 -21.70 6.87
N LYS A 258 0.92 -20.59 6.21
CA LYS A 258 0.78 -19.30 6.87
C LYS A 258 -0.51 -18.57 6.52
N TYR A 259 -0.67 -18.10 5.28
CA TYR A 259 -1.71 -17.14 4.96
C TYR A 259 -3.13 -17.70 4.98
N SER A 260 -3.33 -18.99 4.72
CA SER A 260 -4.63 -19.67 4.89
C SER A 260 -4.93 -20.03 6.36
N ARG A 261 -3.94 -19.91 7.27
CA ARG A 261 -4.09 -20.35 8.66
C ARG A 261 -4.74 -19.29 9.53
N ALA A 262 -5.82 -19.67 10.24
CA ALA A 262 -6.45 -18.83 11.25
C ALA A 262 -5.48 -18.42 12.37
N SER A 263 -4.53 -19.30 12.71
CA SER A 263 -3.47 -19.02 13.71
C SER A 263 -2.57 -17.84 13.31
N TRP A 264 -2.37 -17.58 12.03
CA TRP A 264 -1.68 -16.40 11.54
C TRP A 264 -2.59 -15.19 11.48
N ASN A 265 -3.73 -15.30 10.80
CA ASN A 265 -4.62 -14.18 10.51
C ASN A 265 -5.27 -13.60 11.77
N PHE A 266 -5.67 -14.47 12.71
CA PHE A 266 -6.42 -14.09 13.92
C PHE A 266 -5.60 -14.23 15.21
N ARG A 267 -4.25 -14.31 15.09
CA ARG A 267 -3.39 -14.47 16.27
C ARG A 267 -3.65 -13.37 17.31
N ARG A 268 -3.68 -13.77 18.57
CA ARG A 268 -3.67 -12.83 19.68
C ARG A 268 -2.25 -12.31 19.85
N LEU A 269 -2.05 -11.03 19.62
CA LEU A 269 -0.80 -10.38 19.98
C LEU A 269 -0.82 -10.20 21.50
N ARG A 270 0.18 -10.74 22.16
CA ARG A 270 0.40 -10.58 23.60
C ARG A 270 0.88 -9.20 23.95
#